data_5de9eae50477a86fa8bce4855408d40a
#
_entry.id   5de9eae50477a86fa8bce4855408d40a
#
_cell.length_a   1.000
_cell.length_b   1.000
_cell.length_c   1.000
_cell.angle_alpha   90.00
_cell.angle_beta   90.00
_cell.angle_gamma   90.00
#
_symmetry.space_group_name_H-M   'P 1'
#
loop_
_entity.id
_entity.type
_entity.pdbx_description
1 polymer ?
#
loop_
_entity_poly.entity_id
_entity_poly.type
_entity_poly.pdbx_seq_one_letter_code
_entity_poly.pdbx_strand_id
1 'polypeptide(L)'
;AKILGFDPEQVPHLMHAAEHGHRPRDFSAIEVIGECIDDVARPHEYDFEYSQTEDVLLPAPLVKQGLKGVFYYKYDLSMCTYCSGLNGLMLSAIRCAWKNEPWDDVEVLTGKSMQPTPGKKKTILMGKCIYQAHKDNPDIRQAIPIKGCPPKPEDMLKALHQAGIDADPGLFEKMDTLPGFYMGRYEGKPDYDESFFQVKDDDKLQD
;
A
#
# COMPACT_ATOMS: atom_id res chain seq x y z
N ALA A 1 -18.25 5.50 1.40
CA ALA A 1 -17.75 5.62 2.77
C ALA A 1 -18.77 5.03 3.76
N LYS A 2 -19.99 5.58 3.84
CA LYS A 2 -21.03 5.10 4.80
C LYS A 2 -21.36 3.61 4.62
N ILE A 3 -21.48 3.13 3.40
CA ILE A 3 -21.76 1.70 3.13
C ILE A 3 -20.69 0.80 3.72
N LEU A 4 -19.43 1.24 3.73
CA LEU A 4 -18.31 0.52 4.32
C LEU A 4 -18.12 0.81 5.81
N GLY A 5 -19.00 1.57 6.45
CA GLY A 5 -18.94 1.92 7.86
C GLY A 5 -17.98 3.05 8.21
N PHE A 6 -17.48 3.79 7.21
CA PHE A 6 -16.63 4.96 7.48
C PHE A 6 -17.48 6.21 7.63
N ASP A 7 -17.14 7.03 8.59
CA ASP A 7 -17.67 8.38 8.70
C ASP A 7 -17.07 9.25 7.59
N PRO A 8 -17.91 9.78 6.66
CA PRO A 8 -17.41 10.63 5.58
C PRO A 8 -16.63 11.86 6.04
N GLU A 9 -16.95 12.40 7.22
CA GLU A 9 -16.26 13.56 7.79
C GLU A 9 -14.82 13.24 8.21
N GLN A 10 -14.49 11.97 8.43
CA GLN A 10 -13.14 11.51 8.72
C GLN A 10 -12.33 11.17 7.46
N VAL A 11 -12.92 11.31 6.28
CA VAL A 11 -12.25 11.00 5.01
C VAL A 11 -11.72 12.29 4.39
N PRO A 12 -10.40 12.58 4.43
CA PRO A 12 -9.84 13.89 4.10
C PRO A 12 -10.20 14.41 2.71
N HIS A 13 -10.16 13.55 1.69
CA HIS A 13 -10.47 13.97 0.32
C HIS A 13 -11.95 14.30 0.12
N LEU A 14 -12.86 13.67 0.86
CA LEU A 14 -14.27 14.03 0.84
C LEU A 14 -14.49 15.39 1.51
N MET A 15 -13.80 15.65 2.61
CA MET A 15 -13.86 16.95 3.28
C MET A 15 -13.32 18.07 2.40
N HIS A 16 -12.16 17.85 1.76
CA HIS A 16 -11.63 18.82 0.79
C HIS A 16 -12.59 19.09 -0.37
N ALA A 17 -13.23 18.04 -0.90
CA ALA A 17 -14.22 18.21 -1.97
C ALA A 17 -15.44 19.02 -1.50
N ALA A 18 -15.94 18.78 -0.28
CA ALA A 18 -17.04 19.55 0.29
C ALA A 18 -16.67 21.02 0.49
N GLU A 19 -15.50 21.30 1.05
CA GLU A 19 -14.99 22.67 1.26
C GLU A 19 -14.82 23.43 -0.05
N HIS A 20 -14.20 22.85 -1.06
CA HIS A 20 -13.99 23.48 -2.37
C HIS A 20 -15.31 23.66 -3.16
N GLY A 21 -16.25 22.73 -2.99
CA GLY A 21 -17.57 22.78 -3.61
C GLY A 21 -18.59 23.64 -2.86
N HIS A 22 -18.20 24.28 -1.75
CA HIS A 22 -19.11 25.01 -0.86
C HIS A 22 -20.32 24.18 -0.43
N ARG A 23 -20.09 22.89 -0.16
CA ARG A 23 -21.13 21.94 0.28
C ARG A 23 -21.11 21.77 1.80
N PRO A 24 -22.25 21.43 2.42
CA PRO A 24 -22.25 21.09 3.84
C PRO A 24 -21.27 19.97 4.16
N ARG A 25 -20.52 20.11 5.25
CA ARG A 25 -19.50 19.13 5.67
C ARG A 25 -20.11 17.81 6.14
N ASP A 26 -21.35 17.84 6.61
CA ASP A 26 -22.13 16.66 7.02
C ASP A 26 -22.72 15.87 5.82
N PHE A 27 -22.42 16.33 4.60
CA PHE A 27 -22.96 15.74 3.36
C PHE A 27 -24.48 15.69 3.26
N SER A 28 -25.20 16.49 4.05
CA SER A 28 -26.68 16.54 4.08
C SER A 28 -27.31 16.95 2.74
N ALA A 29 -26.52 17.59 1.85
CA ALA A 29 -26.97 17.97 0.51
C ALA A 29 -26.95 16.80 -0.52
N ILE A 30 -26.49 15.60 -0.12
CA ILE A 30 -26.47 14.42 -1.00
C ILE A 30 -27.80 13.69 -0.87
N GLU A 31 -28.55 13.63 -1.97
CA GLU A 31 -29.72 12.79 -2.08
C GLU A 31 -29.32 11.36 -2.41
N VAL A 32 -29.82 10.39 -1.64
CA VAL A 32 -29.60 8.96 -1.88
C VAL A 32 -30.85 8.41 -2.58
N ILE A 33 -30.64 7.87 -3.79
CA ILE A 33 -31.70 7.25 -4.58
C ILE A 33 -31.50 5.74 -4.59
N GLY A 34 -32.57 4.97 -4.40
CA GLY A 34 -32.54 3.52 -4.34
C GLY A 34 -32.63 2.99 -2.91
N GLU A 35 -31.84 1.98 -2.59
CA GLU A 35 -31.86 1.35 -1.27
C GLU A 35 -31.35 2.29 -0.17
N CYS A 36 -31.92 2.14 1.02
CA CYS A 36 -31.45 2.87 2.20
C CYS A 36 -30.00 2.46 2.54
N ILE A 37 -29.16 3.44 2.82
CA ILE A 37 -27.75 3.15 3.16
C ILE A 37 -27.65 2.18 4.34
N ASP A 38 -28.47 2.35 5.36
CA ASP A 38 -28.43 1.52 6.57
C ASP A 38 -28.80 0.06 6.29
N ASP A 39 -29.65 -0.19 5.29
CA ASP A 39 -30.05 -1.55 4.90
C ASP A 39 -28.93 -2.29 4.14
N VAL A 40 -28.13 -1.55 3.37
CA VAL A 40 -27.04 -2.12 2.55
C VAL A 40 -25.66 -1.95 3.17
N ALA A 41 -25.56 -1.23 4.27
CA ALA A 41 -24.28 -1.01 4.95
C ALA A 41 -23.64 -2.33 5.39
N ARG A 42 -22.35 -2.47 5.10
CA ARG A 42 -21.50 -3.60 5.55
C ARG A 42 -20.23 -2.99 6.13
N PRO A 43 -20.28 -2.60 7.42
CA PRO A 43 -19.13 -2.01 8.07
C PRO A 43 -17.92 -2.94 7.99
N HIS A 44 -16.80 -2.40 7.54
CA HIS A 44 -15.51 -3.06 7.51
C HIS A 44 -14.74 -2.64 8.76
N GLU A 45 -14.65 -3.54 9.70
CA GLU A 45 -13.68 -3.38 10.77
C GLU A 45 -12.30 -3.72 10.22
N TYR A 46 -11.47 -2.70 10.08
CA TYR A 46 -10.11 -2.86 9.60
C TYR A 46 -9.17 -2.52 10.74
N ASP A 47 -8.75 -3.56 11.43
CA ASP A 47 -7.69 -3.48 12.43
C ASP A 47 -6.37 -3.94 11.81
N PHE A 48 -5.57 -2.96 11.37
CA PHE A 48 -4.27 -3.23 10.81
C PHE A 48 -3.20 -2.93 11.85
N GLU A 49 -2.89 -3.96 12.62
CA GLU A 49 -1.87 -3.87 13.66
C GLU A 49 -0.46 -3.85 13.06
N TYR A 50 0.34 -2.92 13.56
CA TYR A 50 1.78 -2.91 13.42
C TYR A 50 2.43 -3.37 14.70
N SER A 51 3.44 -4.24 14.58
CA SER A 51 4.35 -4.53 15.69
C SER A 51 5.60 -3.69 15.52
N GLN A 52 5.95 -2.95 16.57
CA GLN A 52 7.15 -2.12 16.63
C GLN A 52 8.02 -2.56 17.80
N THR A 53 9.27 -2.90 17.48
CA THR A 53 10.33 -3.19 18.45
C THR A 53 11.58 -2.41 18.04
N GLU A 54 12.70 -2.57 18.77
CA GLU A 54 13.96 -1.88 18.42
C GLU A 54 14.49 -2.27 17.03
N ASP A 55 14.20 -3.48 16.57
CA ASP A 55 14.74 -4.08 15.35
C ASP A 55 13.70 -4.30 14.24
N VAL A 56 12.43 -3.96 14.48
CA VAL A 56 11.36 -4.20 13.49
C VAL A 56 10.21 -3.20 13.60
N LEU A 57 9.70 -2.79 12.44
CA LEU A 57 8.40 -2.16 12.28
C LEU A 57 7.74 -2.75 11.05
N LEU A 58 6.87 -3.74 11.24
CA LEU A 58 6.19 -4.48 10.17
C LEU A 58 4.73 -4.75 10.56
N PRO A 59 3.87 -5.05 9.58
CA PRO A 59 2.56 -5.60 9.86
C PRO A 59 2.65 -6.80 10.81
N ALA A 60 1.81 -6.81 11.85
CA ALA A 60 1.85 -7.83 12.90
C ALA A 60 1.90 -9.28 12.40
N PRO A 61 1.18 -9.68 11.32
CA PRO A 61 1.28 -11.03 10.78
C PRO A 61 2.71 -11.42 10.32
N LEU A 62 3.48 -10.44 9.79
CA LEU A 62 4.86 -10.69 9.36
C LEU A 62 5.78 -10.87 10.58
N VAL A 63 5.57 -10.06 11.60
CA VAL A 63 6.31 -10.19 12.87
C VAL A 63 6.01 -11.53 13.56
N LYS A 64 4.75 -11.96 13.56
CA LYS A 64 4.34 -13.28 14.06
C LYS A 64 5.00 -14.45 13.30
N GLN A 65 5.39 -14.23 12.03
CA GLN A 65 6.19 -15.19 11.25
C GLN A 65 7.70 -15.13 11.56
N GLY A 66 8.11 -14.25 12.46
CA GLY A 66 9.48 -14.15 12.93
C GLY A 66 10.39 -13.22 12.14
N LEU A 67 9.87 -12.41 11.20
CA LEU A 67 10.67 -11.46 10.44
C LEU A 67 11.31 -10.42 11.37
N LYS A 68 12.60 -10.17 11.18
CA LYS A 68 13.40 -9.25 12.00
C LYS A 68 14.38 -8.44 11.15
N GLY A 69 14.80 -7.28 11.68
CA GLY A 69 15.80 -6.42 11.05
C GLY A 69 15.28 -5.57 9.88
N VAL A 70 13.96 -5.39 9.75
CA VAL A 70 13.34 -4.53 8.75
C VAL A 70 12.34 -3.56 9.39
N PHE A 71 12.46 -2.29 9.00
CA PHE A 71 11.52 -1.23 9.33
C PHE A 71 10.79 -0.80 8.06
N TYR A 72 9.49 -1.12 7.96
CA TYR A 72 8.67 -0.76 6.81
C TYR A 72 7.24 -0.45 7.21
N TYR A 73 6.95 0.84 7.33
CA TYR A 73 5.60 1.32 7.57
C TYR A 73 4.80 1.33 6.26
N LYS A 74 3.90 0.38 6.11
CA LYS A 74 3.13 0.17 4.86
C LYS A 74 2.25 1.37 4.49
N TYR A 75 1.66 2.02 5.47
CA TYR A 75 0.72 3.10 5.24
C TYR A 75 1.28 4.43 5.71
N ASP A 76 1.44 5.33 4.76
CA ASP A 76 1.73 6.74 4.99
C ASP A 76 0.66 7.57 4.26
N LEU A 77 0.09 8.56 4.95
CA LEU A 77 -1.01 9.39 4.42
C LEU A 77 -0.59 10.19 3.18
N SER A 78 0.71 10.36 2.95
CA SER A 78 1.25 11.09 1.82
C SER A 78 1.52 10.24 0.58
N MET A 79 1.31 8.92 0.66
CA MET A 79 1.48 8.03 -0.48
C MET A 79 0.40 8.26 -1.54
N CYS A 80 0.83 8.29 -2.81
CA CYS A 80 -0.08 8.23 -3.93
C CYS A 80 -0.41 6.78 -4.30
N THR A 81 -1.37 6.60 -5.19
CA THR A 81 -1.83 5.28 -5.68
C THR A 81 -0.70 4.37 -6.15
N TYR A 82 0.32 4.92 -6.83
CA TYR A 82 1.45 4.12 -7.33
C TYR A 82 2.27 3.50 -6.19
N CYS A 83 2.71 4.30 -5.24
CA CYS A 83 3.47 3.77 -4.10
C CYS A 83 2.61 2.85 -3.23
N SER A 84 1.34 3.19 -3.01
CA SER A 84 0.40 2.34 -2.25
C SER A 84 0.20 0.97 -2.91
N GLY A 85 0.02 0.93 -4.22
CA GLY A 85 -0.12 -0.33 -4.97
C GLY A 85 1.13 -1.22 -4.89
N LEU A 86 2.32 -0.61 -4.97
CA LEU A 86 3.59 -1.33 -4.95
C LEU A 86 4.03 -1.79 -3.54
N ASN A 87 3.49 -1.20 -2.48
CA ASN A 87 3.80 -1.61 -1.11
C ASN A 87 3.47 -3.08 -0.84
N GLY A 88 2.37 -3.58 -1.40
CA GLY A 88 1.99 -4.98 -1.27
C GLY A 88 3.04 -5.91 -1.87
N LEU A 89 3.58 -5.56 -3.04
CA LEU A 89 4.64 -6.31 -3.70
C LEU A 89 5.93 -6.30 -2.88
N MET A 90 6.37 -5.13 -2.37
CA MET A 90 7.56 -5.02 -1.52
C MET A 90 7.45 -5.88 -0.26
N LEU A 91 6.32 -5.80 0.46
CA LEU A 91 6.10 -6.61 1.66
C LEU A 91 6.05 -8.10 1.35
N SER A 92 5.43 -8.49 0.23
CA SER A 92 5.40 -9.89 -0.21
C SER A 92 6.80 -10.41 -0.54
N ALA A 93 7.60 -9.59 -1.24
CA ALA A 93 8.98 -9.94 -1.57
C ALA A 93 9.86 -10.10 -0.31
N ILE A 94 9.76 -9.17 0.64
CA ILE A 94 10.45 -9.26 1.94
C ILE A 94 10.01 -10.53 2.68
N ARG A 95 8.71 -10.80 2.75
CA ARG A 95 8.17 -11.99 3.40
C ARG A 95 8.70 -13.29 2.78
N CYS A 96 8.69 -13.40 1.45
CA CYS A 96 9.14 -14.60 0.75
C CYS A 96 10.66 -14.79 0.83
N ALA A 97 11.42 -13.71 0.99
CA ALA A 97 12.88 -13.75 1.15
C ALA A 97 13.32 -14.17 2.57
N TRP A 98 12.39 -14.33 3.51
CA TRP A 98 12.73 -14.65 4.90
C TRP A 98 13.27 -16.07 5.04
N LYS A 99 14.50 -16.19 5.56
CA LYS A 99 15.23 -17.45 5.80
C LYS A 99 15.51 -17.73 7.27
N ASN A 100 14.71 -17.13 8.18
CA ASN A 100 14.88 -17.20 9.64
C ASN A 100 16.18 -16.55 10.16
N GLU A 101 16.80 -15.65 9.38
CA GLU A 101 17.97 -14.88 9.79
C GLU A 101 17.64 -13.39 9.71
N PRO A 102 17.90 -12.60 10.76
CA PRO A 102 17.64 -11.16 10.77
C PRO A 102 18.41 -10.43 9.68
N TRP A 103 17.75 -9.54 8.97
CA TRP A 103 18.45 -8.60 8.08
C TRP A 103 19.20 -7.54 8.86
N ASP A 104 20.18 -6.93 8.21
CA ASP A 104 21.10 -6.00 8.83
C ASP A 104 20.52 -4.57 8.87
N ASP A 105 19.49 -4.37 9.69
CA ASP A 105 18.90 -3.08 10.05
C ASP A 105 18.48 -2.23 8.83
N VAL A 106 17.58 -2.78 8.04
CA VAL A 106 17.06 -2.17 6.83
C VAL A 106 15.79 -1.35 7.13
N GLU A 107 15.73 -0.14 6.61
CA GLU A 107 14.53 0.70 6.64
C GLU A 107 14.02 0.94 5.22
N VAL A 108 12.70 0.95 5.04
CA VAL A 108 12.05 1.33 3.78
C VAL A 108 11.18 2.55 3.99
N LEU A 109 11.53 3.64 3.33
CA LEU A 109 10.75 4.87 3.33
C LEU A 109 10.02 5.04 1.99
N THR A 110 8.78 5.50 2.07
CA THR A 110 7.93 5.75 0.92
C THR A 110 7.04 6.98 1.15
N GLY A 111 6.25 7.39 0.15
CA GLY A 111 5.41 8.57 0.28
C GLY A 111 6.18 9.88 0.13
N LYS A 112 5.80 10.89 0.89
CA LYS A 112 6.38 12.24 0.80
C LYS A 112 6.87 12.77 2.14
N SER A 113 6.32 12.27 3.24
CA SER A 113 6.50 12.83 4.60
C SER A 113 7.21 11.91 5.58
N MET A 114 7.43 10.64 5.24
CA MET A 114 8.22 9.73 6.06
C MET A 114 9.60 10.29 6.35
N GLN A 115 10.05 10.14 7.58
CA GLN A 115 11.39 10.59 8.01
C GLN A 115 12.28 9.38 8.27
N PRO A 116 13.58 9.47 7.95
CA PRO A 116 14.52 8.40 8.27
C PRO A 116 14.66 8.26 9.78
N THR A 117 14.81 7.02 10.21
CA THR A 117 15.07 6.70 11.61
C THR A 117 16.58 6.79 11.86
N PRO A 118 17.04 7.66 12.78
CA PRO A 118 18.44 7.79 13.10
C PRO A 118 19.06 6.44 13.50
N GLY A 119 20.24 6.16 12.97
CA GLY A 119 20.99 4.97 13.32
C GLY A 119 20.78 3.78 12.40
N LYS A 120 19.78 3.76 11.56
CA LYS A 120 19.58 2.69 10.59
C LYS A 120 20.76 2.51 9.65
N LYS A 121 21.14 1.26 9.36
CA LYS A 121 22.30 0.98 8.53
C LYS A 121 22.04 1.21 7.06
N LYS A 122 20.87 0.79 6.59
CA LYS A 122 20.46 0.87 5.18
C LYS A 122 19.07 1.43 5.07
N THR A 123 18.87 2.43 4.21
CA THR A 123 17.58 3.07 3.97
C THR A 123 17.22 2.99 2.49
N ILE A 124 16.19 2.21 2.16
CA ILE A 124 15.60 2.16 0.81
C ILE A 124 14.68 3.36 0.68
N LEU A 125 14.95 4.22 -0.30
CA LEU A 125 14.11 5.38 -0.63
C LEU A 125 13.23 5.00 -1.83
N MET A 126 11.99 4.55 -1.55
CA MET A 126 11.10 3.99 -2.56
C MET A 126 10.27 5.07 -3.25
N GLY A 127 10.70 5.46 -4.43
CA GLY A 127 10.02 6.39 -5.32
C GLY A 127 10.60 7.80 -5.34
N LYS A 128 10.29 8.51 -6.42
CA LYS A 128 10.86 9.84 -6.71
C LYS A 128 10.68 10.84 -5.57
N CYS A 129 9.49 10.86 -4.95
CA CYS A 129 9.17 11.88 -3.94
C CYS A 129 10.06 11.75 -2.71
N ILE A 130 10.12 10.56 -2.11
CA ILE A 130 10.91 10.31 -0.91
C ILE A 130 12.42 10.40 -1.21
N TYR A 131 12.85 9.97 -2.40
CA TYR A 131 14.23 10.14 -2.84
C TYR A 131 14.62 11.62 -2.90
N GLN A 132 13.80 12.49 -3.50
CA GLN A 132 14.10 13.91 -3.58
C GLN A 132 14.12 14.60 -2.20
N ALA A 133 13.26 14.15 -1.29
CA ALA A 133 13.21 14.68 0.07
C ALA A 133 14.47 14.33 0.88
N HIS A 134 15.08 13.15 0.65
CA HIS A 134 16.10 12.60 1.54
C HIS A 134 17.43 12.24 0.87
N LYS A 135 17.64 12.51 -0.41
CA LYS A 135 18.87 12.15 -1.14
C LYS A 135 20.18 12.68 -0.51
N ASP A 136 20.10 13.80 0.19
CA ASP A 136 21.23 14.46 0.85
C ASP A 136 21.03 14.49 2.38
N ASN A 137 20.18 13.66 2.95
CA ASN A 137 19.88 13.65 4.38
C ASN A 137 21.03 13.02 5.15
N PRO A 138 21.67 13.76 6.11
CA PRO A 138 22.82 13.27 6.86
C PRO A 138 22.49 12.12 7.85
N ASP A 139 21.22 11.94 8.21
CA ASP A 139 20.79 10.84 9.10
C ASP A 139 20.79 9.48 8.41
N ILE A 140 20.85 9.45 7.07
CA ILE A 140 20.90 8.24 6.28
C ILE A 140 22.35 7.80 6.08
N ARG A 141 22.73 6.65 6.66
CA ARG A 141 24.09 6.10 6.51
C ARG A 141 24.35 5.53 5.12
N GLN A 142 23.43 4.71 4.63
CA GLN A 142 23.48 4.14 3.29
C GLN A 142 22.12 4.27 2.60
N ALA A 143 22.02 5.20 1.67
CA ALA A 143 20.83 5.36 0.86
C ALA A 143 20.81 4.36 -0.31
N ILE A 144 19.70 3.67 -0.49
CA ILE A 144 19.43 2.76 -1.61
C ILE A 144 18.23 3.33 -2.37
N PRO A 145 18.46 4.09 -3.46
CA PRO A 145 17.41 4.84 -4.12
C PRO A 145 16.65 4.02 -5.17
N ILE A 146 15.33 4.15 -5.16
CA ILE A 146 14.43 3.75 -6.24
C ILE A 146 13.80 5.03 -6.81
N LYS A 147 14.41 5.60 -7.87
CA LYS A 147 14.14 6.96 -8.34
C LYS A 147 12.88 7.13 -9.21
N GLY A 148 12.25 6.04 -9.61
CA GLY A 148 11.11 6.04 -10.52
C GLY A 148 9.83 6.64 -9.95
N CYS A 149 8.95 7.12 -10.84
CA CYS A 149 7.58 7.47 -10.52
C CYS A 149 6.67 7.08 -11.71
N PRO A 150 6.00 5.93 -11.64
CA PRO A 150 6.06 4.92 -10.57
C PRO A 150 7.45 4.26 -10.43
N PRO A 151 7.77 3.71 -9.27
CA PRO A 151 8.91 2.79 -9.13
C PRO A 151 8.81 1.61 -10.10
N LYS A 152 9.93 1.22 -10.71
CA LYS A 152 9.96 0.06 -11.59
C LYS A 152 10.22 -1.21 -10.78
N PRO A 153 9.56 -2.33 -11.11
CA PRO A 153 9.76 -3.60 -10.41
C PRO A 153 11.23 -4.04 -10.36
N GLU A 154 11.97 -3.86 -11.46
CA GLU A 154 13.39 -4.24 -11.54
C GLU A 154 14.26 -3.41 -10.60
N ASP A 155 13.93 -2.11 -10.43
CA ASP A 155 14.66 -1.22 -9.51
C ASP A 155 14.33 -1.56 -8.05
N MET A 156 13.10 -1.99 -7.77
CA MET A 156 12.68 -2.47 -6.45
C MET A 156 13.45 -3.76 -6.08
N LEU A 157 13.51 -4.72 -7.00
CA LEU A 157 14.27 -5.96 -6.82
C LEU A 157 15.76 -5.68 -6.54
N LYS A 158 16.38 -4.82 -7.37
CA LYS A 158 17.79 -4.41 -7.17
C LYS A 158 18.00 -3.76 -5.81
N ALA A 159 17.09 -2.90 -5.37
CA ALA A 159 17.19 -2.23 -4.08
C ALA A 159 17.09 -3.23 -2.91
N LEU A 160 16.21 -4.22 -2.99
CA LEU A 160 16.11 -5.29 -2.01
C LEU A 160 17.41 -6.10 -1.92
N HIS A 161 17.98 -6.51 -3.07
CA HIS A 161 19.27 -7.22 -3.11
C HIS A 161 20.40 -6.37 -2.53
N GLN A 162 20.48 -5.07 -2.86
CA GLN A 162 21.48 -4.16 -2.27
C GLN A 162 21.30 -4.02 -0.76
N ALA A 163 20.08 -4.10 -0.26
CA ALA A 163 19.80 -4.10 1.16
C ALA A 163 20.18 -5.44 1.85
N GLY A 164 20.45 -6.49 1.09
CA GLY A 164 20.74 -7.84 1.59
C GLY A 164 19.50 -8.70 1.74
N ILE A 165 18.40 -8.30 1.11
CA ILE A 165 17.14 -9.06 1.06
C ILE A 165 17.09 -9.80 -0.27
N ASP A 166 17.34 -11.11 -0.25
CA ASP A 166 17.43 -11.99 -1.41
C ASP A 166 16.01 -12.34 -1.94
N ALA A 167 15.36 -11.32 -2.51
CA ALA A 167 14.01 -11.42 -3.05
C ALA A 167 13.98 -12.20 -4.38
N ASP A 168 12.94 -13.02 -4.56
CA ASP A 168 12.75 -13.81 -5.78
C ASP A 168 12.36 -12.91 -6.97
N PRO A 169 13.16 -12.88 -8.06
CA PRO A 169 12.82 -12.15 -9.27
C PRO A 169 11.45 -12.52 -9.85
N GLY A 170 11.04 -13.78 -9.75
CA GLY A 170 9.78 -14.27 -10.29
C GLY A 170 8.53 -13.58 -9.71
N LEU A 171 8.63 -13.00 -8.49
CA LEU A 171 7.54 -12.21 -7.92
C LEU A 171 7.34 -10.89 -8.68
N PHE A 172 8.42 -10.30 -9.17
CA PHE A 172 8.39 -9.01 -9.87
C PHE A 172 8.02 -9.20 -11.35
N GLU A 173 8.44 -10.29 -11.96
CA GLU A 173 8.07 -10.65 -13.34
C GLU A 173 6.58 -10.99 -13.48
N LYS A 174 5.98 -11.58 -12.44
CA LYS A 174 4.57 -11.99 -12.40
C LYS A 174 3.64 -10.97 -11.76
N MET A 175 4.08 -9.75 -11.55
CA MET A 175 3.30 -8.72 -10.85
C MET A 175 1.91 -8.52 -11.47
N ASP A 176 1.82 -8.50 -12.78
CA ASP A 176 0.56 -8.29 -13.50
C ASP A 176 -0.44 -9.46 -13.35
N THR A 177 0.04 -10.63 -12.93
CA THR A 177 -0.82 -11.79 -12.68
C THR A 177 -1.32 -11.88 -11.23
N LEU A 178 -0.77 -11.08 -10.31
CA LEU A 178 -1.16 -11.11 -8.90
C LEU A 178 -2.66 -10.81 -8.68
N PRO A 179 -3.30 -9.84 -9.38
CA PRO A 179 -4.73 -9.63 -9.24
C PRO A 179 -5.55 -10.89 -9.52
N GLY A 180 -5.26 -11.59 -10.62
CA GLY A 180 -5.92 -12.86 -10.96
C GLY A 180 -5.72 -13.95 -9.90
N PHE A 181 -4.51 -14.08 -9.35
CA PHE A 181 -4.24 -15.00 -8.25
C PHE A 181 -5.09 -14.71 -7.01
N TYR A 182 -5.27 -13.44 -6.68
CA TYR A 182 -6.14 -13.06 -5.55
C TYR A 182 -7.63 -13.25 -5.86
N MET A 183 -8.04 -13.01 -7.10
CA MET A 183 -9.43 -13.23 -7.54
C MET A 183 -9.84 -14.71 -7.47
N GLY A 184 -8.93 -15.64 -7.73
CA GLY A 184 -9.19 -17.08 -7.59
C GLY A 184 -9.68 -17.52 -6.19
N ARG A 185 -9.49 -16.70 -5.15
CA ARG A 185 -10.04 -16.95 -3.82
C ARG A 185 -11.55 -16.80 -3.74
N TYR A 186 -12.15 -16.14 -4.71
CA TYR A 186 -13.58 -15.88 -4.76
C TYR A 186 -14.32 -16.86 -5.65
N GLU A 187 -13.60 -17.67 -6.44
CA GLU A 187 -14.23 -18.74 -7.24
C GLU A 187 -15.07 -19.65 -6.36
N GLY A 188 -16.29 -19.92 -6.80
CA GLY A 188 -17.26 -20.75 -6.06
C GLY A 188 -17.85 -20.10 -4.81
N LYS A 189 -17.56 -18.84 -4.52
CA LYS A 189 -18.27 -18.11 -3.47
C LYS A 189 -19.66 -17.69 -3.96
N PRO A 190 -20.72 -17.78 -3.10
CA PRO A 190 -22.08 -17.46 -3.51
C PRO A 190 -22.28 -16.05 -4.07
N ASP A 191 -21.47 -15.09 -3.58
CA ASP A 191 -21.58 -13.68 -3.93
C ASP A 191 -20.63 -13.28 -5.09
N TYR A 192 -19.91 -14.26 -5.68
CA TYR A 192 -18.98 -14.00 -6.78
C TYR A 192 -19.59 -14.37 -8.12
N ASP A 193 -19.85 -13.36 -8.93
CA ASP A 193 -20.26 -13.51 -10.31
C ASP A 193 -19.23 -12.83 -11.23
N GLU A 194 -18.42 -13.63 -11.91
CA GLU A 194 -17.36 -13.15 -12.80
C GLU A 194 -17.94 -12.32 -13.96
N SER A 195 -19.16 -12.62 -14.41
CA SER A 195 -19.80 -11.88 -15.51
C SER A 195 -20.05 -10.41 -15.18
N PHE A 196 -20.14 -10.07 -13.90
CA PHE A 196 -20.30 -8.69 -13.43
C PHE A 196 -19.10 -7.80 -13.75
N PHE A 197 -17.90 -8.38 -13.87
CA PHE A 197 -16.65 -7.66 -14.16
C PHE A 197 -16.28 -7.68 -15.64
N GLN A 198 -17.05 -8.35 -16.48
CA GLN A 198 -16.81 -8.39 -17.91
C GLN A 198 -17.50 -7.20 -18.59
N VAL A 199 -16.70 -6.36 -19.26
CA VAL A 199 -17.25 -5.33 -20.14
C VAL A 199 -17.89 -6.00 -21.34
N LYS A 200 -19.21 -5.93 -21.44
CA LYS A 200 -19.91 -6.43 -22.65
C LYS A 200 -19.63 -5.49 -23.81
N ASP A 201 -19.29 -6.07 -24.96
CA ASP A 201 -18.99 -5.28 -26.18
C ASP A 201 -20.15 -4.39 -26.65
N ASP A 202 -21.35 -4.62 -26.14
CA ASP A 202 -22.55 -3.85 -26.46
C ASP A 202 -22.59 -2.45 -25.82
N ASP A 203 -21.71 -2.18 -24.85
CA ASP A 203 -21.57 -0.87 -24.20
C ASP A 203 -20.64 0.09 -24.96
N LYS A 204 -20.30 -0.18 -26.22
CA LYS A 204 -19.72 0.84 -27.08
C LYS A 204 -20.74 1.92 -27.29
N LEU A 205 -20.59 2.99 -26.48
CA LEU A 205 -21.30 4.24 -26.64
C LEU A 205 -21.32 4.59 -28.14
N GLN A 206 -22.50 4.61 -28.71
CA GLN A 206 -22.72 5.25 -29.99
C GLN A 206 -22.43 6.73 -29.79
N ASP A 207 -21.36 7.19 -30.43
CA ASP A 207 -21.02 8.60 -30.55
C ASP A 207 -22.14 9.41 -31.23
#